data_4356472ef5c1d498dd2f62709f7aeece
#
_entry.id   4356472ef5c1d498dd2f62709f7aeece
#
_cell.length_a   1.000
_cell.length_b   1.000
_cell.length_c   1.000
_cell.angle_alpha   90.00
_cell.angle_beta   90.00
_cell.angle_gamma   90.00
#
_symmetry.space_group_name_H-M   'P 1'
#
loop_
_entity.id
_entity.type
_entity.pdbx_description
1 polymer ?
#
loop_
_entity_poly.entity_id
_entity_poly.type
_entity_poly.pdbx_seq_one_letter_code
_entity_poly.pdbx_strand_id
1 'polypeptide(L)'
;MDQLNQLIDQAKKDFASCSKLAELDHIKSKFLGKSGPITEAMKSLASLSPEEKPKKGAEINQVKKQIETLLETRKEEISNLELNEKLEKEKIDVTLPSRPKMKGSLHPVMNTIDEISTIFHGIGFDVADGPEIEDDFHNFTALNIPESHPARAMHDTFYVNKEYVLRTHTSPVQIRYMENNTPPIQIISPGRVYRVDSDATHSPMFHQVEGLVINENVNFANLKGVVQSFLQSFFKDENLTIRFRPSYFPFTEPSAEIDMSWNDGWLEIGGCGMVHPNVLKHVNIDPEMYQVFAFGLGVERLTMLKYGINDLRHFFNHDLRFLEQFK
;
A
#
# COMPACT_ATOMS: atom_id res chain seq x y z
N MET A 1 -37.94 30.75 -65.92
CA MET A 1 -36.58 30.27 -65.60
C MET A 1 -35.80 31.21 -64.68
N ASP A 2 -35.90 32.53 -64.78
CA ASP A 2 -35.09 33.45 -63.95
C ASP A 2 -35.44 33.32 -62.40
N GLN A 3 -36.68 33.19 -62.05
CA GLN A 3 -37.09 33.10 -60.64
C GLN A 3 -36.61 31.81 -59.94
N LEU A 4 -36.60 30.66 -60.66
CA LEU A 4 -36.12 29.38 -60.10
C LEU A 4 -34.60 29.33 -59.95
N ASN A 5 -33.87 29.94 -60.89
CA ASN A 5 -32.40 30.07 -60.78
C ASN A 5 -31.99 31.01 -59.64
N GLN A 6 -32.73 32.11 -59.45
CA GLN A 6 -32.52 33.00 -58.30
C GLN A 6 -32.72 32.31 -56.96
N LEU A 7 -33.66 31.34 -56.86
CA LEU A 7 -33.83 30.53 -55.64
C LEU A 7 -32.64 29.62 -55.34
N ILE A 8 -32.02 29.04 -56.38
CA ILE A 8 -30.80 28.22 -56.20
C ILE A 8 -29.66 29.10 -55.70
N ASP A 9 -29.46 30.27 -56.31
CA ASP A 9 -28.36 31.20 -55.93
C ASP A 9 -28.57 31.73 -54.49
N GLN A 10 -29.84 32.02 -54.12
CA GLN A 10 -30.18 32.42 -52.74
C GLN A 10 -29.97 31.26 -51.75
N ALA A 11 -30.40 30.05 -52.08
CA ALA A 11 -30.16 28.87 -51.22
C ALA A 11 -28.66 28.60 -51.03
N LYS A 12 -27.87 28.73 -52.10
CA LYS A 12 -26.42 28.57 -52.05
C LYS A 12 -25.77 29.58 -51.09
N LYS A 13 -26.16 30.85 -51.15
CA LYS A 13 -25.66 31.91 -50.27
C LYS A 13 -26.10 31.67 -48.81
N ASP A 14 -27.38 31.36 -48.59
CA ASP A 14 -27.94 31.14 -47.25
C ASP A 14 -27.29 29.91 -46.60
N PHE A 15 -27.10 28.79 -47.31
CA PHE A 15 -26.43 27.62 -46.80
C PHE A 15 -24.93 27.86 -46.51
N ALA A 16 -24.24 28.63 -47.40
CA ALA A 16 -22.83 28.97 -47.19
C ALA A 16 -22.62 29.81 -45.92
N SER A 17 -23.59 30.61 -45.51
CA SER A 17 -23.50 31.45 -44.30
C SER A 17 -23.67 30.70 -43.01
N CYS A 18 -24.20 29.44 -43.04
CA CYS A 18 -24.41 28.64 -41.87
C CYS A 18 -23.10 28.09 -41.29
N SER A 19 -22.91 28.24 -40.01
CA SER A 19 -21.78 27.70 -39.27
C SER A 19 -22.12 26.49 -38.39
N LYS A 20 -23.43 26.24 -38.14
CA LYS A 20 -23.92 25.15 -37.28
C LYS A 20 -25.04 24.37 -37.95
N LEU A 21 -25.15 23.08 -37.63
CA LEU A 21 -26.18 22.20 -38.16
C LEU A 21 -27.64 22.70 -37.82
N ALA A 22 -27.84 23.29 -36.65
CA ALA A 22 -29.13 23.84 -36.25
C ALA A 22 -29.55 25.04 -37.14
N GLU A 23 -28.62 25.88 -37.56
CA GLU A 23 -28.87 27.02 -38.49
C GLU A 23 -29.29 26.49 -39.88
N LEU A 24 -28.56 25.44 -40.31
CA LEU A 24 -28.82 24.80 -41.60
C LEU A 24 -30.23 24.17 -41.66
N ASP A 25 -30.70 23.53 -40.60
CA ASP A 25 -32.03 22.96 -40.50
C ASP A 25 -33.13 24.05 -40.51
N HIS A 26 -32.86 25.21 -39.94
CA HIS A 26 -33.76 26.35 -40.00
C HIS A 26 -33.89 26.87 -41.42
N ILE A 27 -32.77 27.05 -42.13
CA ILE A 27 -32.76 27.53 -43.51
C ILE A 27 -33.32 26.49 -44.47
N LYS A 28 -33.11 25.18 -44.24
CA LYS A 28 -33.79 24.10 -44.97
C LYS A 28 -35.29 24.27 -44.91
N SER A 29 -35.83 24.55 -43.72
CA SER A 29 -37.28 24.75 -43.56
C SER A 29 -37.79 25.98 -44.31
N LYS A 30 -36.99 27.00 -44.48
CA LYS A 30 -37.31 28.21 -45.27
C LYS A 30 -37.51 27.91 -46.77
N PHE A 31 -36.67 27.03 -47.37
CA PHE A 31 -36.73 26.71 -48.79
C PHE A 31 -37.64 25.50 -49.11
N LEU A 32 -37.52 24.43 -48.30
CA LEU A 32 -38.16 23.13 -48.56
C LEU A 32 -39.34 22.85 -47.63
N GLY A 33 -39.65 23.75 -46.70
CA GLY A 33 -40.77 23.60 -45.77
C GLY A 33 -42.16 23.72 -46.43
N LYS A 34 -43.23 23.49 -45.67
CA LYS A 34 -44.64 23.49 -46.14
C LYS A 34 -45.08 24.82 -46.77
N SER A 35 -44.46 25.93 -46.34
CA SER A 35 -44.72 27.30 -46.87
C SER A 35 -43.51 27.84 -47.63
N GLY A 36 -42.55 27.00 -47.96
CA GLY A 36 -41.37 27.42 -48.73
C GLY A 36 -41.65 27.60 -50.21
N PRO A 37 -40.83 28.42 -50.90
CA PRO A 37 -41.03 28.81 -52.31
C PRO A 37 -41.08 27.61 -53.27
N ILE A 38 -40.34 26.54 -52.99
CA ILE A 38 -40.39 25.28 -53.75
C ILE A 38 -41.79 24.62 -53.64
N THR A 39 -42.35 24.59 -52.44
CA THR A 39 -43.65 23.99 -52.17
C THR A 39 -44.77 24.85 -52.76
N GLU A 40 -44.65 26.17 -52.74
CA GLU A 40 -45.58 27.09 -53.39
C GLU A 40 -45.52 26.97 -54.91
N ALA A 41 -44.32 26.88 -55.50
CA ALA A 41 -44.13 26.62 -56.92
C ALA A 41 -44.77 25.27 -57.33
N MET A 42 -44.68 24.23 -56.51
CA MET A 42 -45.35 22.96 -56.77
C MET A 42 -46.91 23.08 -56.71
N LYS A 43 -47.42 23.83 -55.75
CA LYS A 43 -48.89 24.09 -55.67
C LYS A 43 -49.42 24.86 -56.85
N SER A 44 -48.65 25.84 -57.42
CA SER A 44 -49.02 26.60 -58.59
C SER A 44 -49.16 25.75 -59.88
N LEU A 45 -48.53 24.55 -59.90
CA LEU A 45 -48.72 23.61 -61.03
C LEU A 45 -50.17 23.19 -61.19
N ALA A 46 -51.01 23.24 -60.12
CA ALA A 46 -52.40 22.85 -60.21
C ALA A 46 -53.22 23.75 -61.16
N SER A 47 -52.80 25.01 -61.34
CA SER A 47 -53.52 26.02 -62.15
C SER A 47 -53.05 26.08 -63.61
N LEU A 48 -52.08 25.23 -64.02
CA LEU A 48 -51.52 25.25 -65.39
C LEU A 48 -52.24 24.27 -66.32
N SER A 49 -52.07 24.50 -67.63
CA SER A 49 -52.62 23.62 -68.66
C SER A 49 -52.03 22.21 -68.65
N PRO A 50 -52.76 21.16 -69.09
CA PRO A 50 -52.26 19.78 -69.10
C PRO A 50 -50.94 19.57 -69.87
N GLU A 51 -50.64 20.40 -70.85
CA GLU A 51 -49.40 20.30 -71.66
C GLU A 51 -48.19 20.99 -71.01
N GLU A 52 -48.41 21.97 -70.14
CA GLU A 52 -47.35 22.72 -69.47
C GLU A 52 -46.95 22.09 -68.12
N LYS A 53 -47.89 21.39 -67.48
CA LYS A 53 -47.64 20.73 -66.17
C LYS A 53 -46.39 19.85 -66.16
N PRO A 54 -46.16 18.91 -67.12
CA PRO A 54 -45.01 18.01 -67.04
C PRO A 54 -43.70 18.76 -67.22
N LYS A 55 -43.63 19.79 -68.06
CA LYS A 55 -42.41 20.55 -68.28
C LYS A 55 -42.01 21.36 -67.04
N LYS A 56 -42.94 22.15 -66.51
CA LYS A 56 -42.69 22.96 -65.31
C LYS A 56 -42.49 22.09 -64.04
N GLY A 57 -43.18 20.95 -63.93
CA GLY A 57 -42.98 20.00 -62.88
C GLY A 57 -41.57 19.40 -62.90
N ALA A 58 -41.04 19.09 -64.08
CA ALA A 58 -39.68 18.61 -64.22
C ALA A 58 -38.65 19.69 -63.81
N GLU A 59 -38.84 20.97 -64.22
CA GLU A 59 -38.00 22.08 -63.83
C GLU A 59 -37.99 22.31 -62.33
N ILE A 60 -39.14 22.33 -61.67
CA ILE A 60 -39.24 22.50 -60.19
C ILE A 60 -38.57 21.33 -59.45
N ASN A 61 -38.76 20.09 -59.91
CA ASN A 61 -38.10 18.93 -59.33
C ASN A 61 -36.56 18.97 -59.51
N GLN A 62 -36.08 19.45 -60.63
CA GLN A 62 -34.66 19.62 -60.84
C GLN A 62 -34.07 20.67 -59.88
N VAL A 63 -34.72 21.83 -59.71
CA VAL A 63 -34.32 22.86 -58.74
C VAL A 63 -34.37 22.32 -57.29
N LYS A 64 -35.43 21.61 -56.94
CA LYS A 64 -35.53 20.94 -55.61
C LYS A 64 -34.34 20.04 -55.38
N LYS A 65 -34.02 19.16 -56.33
CA LYS A 65 -32.91 18.21 -56.21
C LYS A 65 -31.55 18.94 -56.09
N GLN A 66 -31.37 20.06 -56.82
CA GLN A 66 -30.14 20.86 -56.67
C GLN A 66 -30.02 21.49 -55.28
N ILE A 67 -31.13 22.03 -54.72
CA ILE A 67 -31.13 22.61 -53.40
C ILE A 67 -30.89 21.52 -52.32
N GLU A 68 -31.48 20.32 -52.48
CA GLU A 68 -31.24 19.20 -51.62
C GLU A 68 -29.75 18.73 -51.64
N THR A 69 -29.14 18.70 -52.85
CA THR A 69 -27.73 18.36 -52.96
C THR A 69 -26.85 19.41 -52.30
N LEU A 70 -27.12 20.71 -52.50
CA LEU A 70 -26.39 21.80 -51.84
C LEU A 70 -26.50 21.72 -50.29
N LEU A 71 -27.67 21.39 -49.82
CA LEU A 71 -27.92 21.18 -48.38
C LEU A 71 -27.14 20.01 -47.82
N GLU A 72 -27.13 18.86 -48.50
CA GLU A 72 -26.36 17.68 -48.03
C GLU A 72 -24.88 17.94 -48.05
N THR A 73 -24.35 18.52 -49.11
CA THR A 73 -22.92 18.90 -49.18
C THR A 73 -22.53 19.82 -48.02
N ARG A 74 -23.35 20.85 -47.74
CA ARG A 74 -23.07 21.77 -46.63
C ARG A 74 -23.19 21.12 -45.26
N LYS A 75 -24.14 20.21 -45.11
CA LYS A 75 -24.31 19.41 -43.88
C LYS A 75 -23.07 18.57 -43.61
N GLU A 76 -22.54 17.90 -44.61
CA GLU A 76 -21.31 17.11 -44.48
C GLU A 76 -20.11 18.00 -44.16
N GLU A 77 -19.97 19.17 -44.79
CA GLU A 77 -18.90 20.11 -44.47
C GLU A 77 -18.94 20.55 -42.98
N ILE A 78 -20.12 21.01 -42.52
CA ILE A 78 -20.28 21.46 -41.13
C ILE A 78 -20.03 20.30 -40.17
N SER A 79 -20.57 19.10 -40.43
CA SER A 79 -20.34 17.90 -39.59
C SER A 79 -18.85 17.53 -39.51
N ASN A 80 -18.14 17.61 -40.61
CA ASN A 80 -16.69 17.35 -40.64
C ASN A 80 -15.89 18.42 -39.89
N LEU A 81 -16.30 19.70 -39.98
CA LEU A 81 -15.68 20.78 -39.22
C LEU A 81 -15.91 20.58 -37.71
N GLU A 82 -17.12 20.30 -37.27
CA GLU A 82 -17.45 20.02 -35.87
C GLU A 82 -16.71 18.79 -35.35
N LEU A 83 -16.60 17.74 -36.18
CA LEU A 83 -15.84 16.53 -35.83
C LEU A 83 -14.35 16.84 -35.67
N ASN A 84 -13.76 17.59 -36.64
CA ASN A 84 -12.35 17.95 -36.57
C ASN A 84 -12.02 18.84 -35.37
N GLU A 85 -12.90 19.82 -35.05
CA GLU A 85 -12.74 20.61 -33.82
C GLU A 85 -12.79 19.76 -32.54
N LYS A 86 -13.70 18.78 -32.52
CA LYS A 86 -13.79 17.85 -31.41
C LYS A 86 -12.53 16.99 -31.29
N LEU A 87 -12.07 16.42 -32.39
CA LEU A 87 -10.84 15.62 -32.46
C LEU A 87 -9.60 16.39 -32.01
N GLU A 88 -9.47 17.67 -32.45
CA GLU A 88 -8.35 18.51 -32.02
C GLU A 88 -8.41 18.83 -30.50
N LYS A 89 -9.62 19.03 -29.93
CA LYS A 89 -9.79 19.24 -28.49
C LYS A 89 -9.54 17.98 -27.65
N GLU A 90 -9.83 16.81 -28.21
CA GLU A 90 -9.65 15.50 -27.56
C GLU A 90 -8.25 14.92 -27.85
N LYS A 91 -7.41 15.60 -28.60
CA LYS A 91 -6.07 15.16 -28.96
C LYS A 91 -5.22 14.94 -27.71
N ILE A 92 -4.75 13.73 -27.53
CA ILE A 92 -3.86 13.33 -26.45
C ILE A 92 -2.46 13.18 -27.02
N ASP A 93 -1.47 13.77 -26.36
CA ASP A 93 -0.08 13.55 -26.70
C ASP A 93 0.34 12.12 -26.29
N VAL A 94 0.40 11.22 -27.26
CA VAL A 94 0.79 9.82 -27.08
C VAL A 94 2.28 9.63 -26.79
N THR A 95 3.08 10.69 -26.89
CA THR A 95 4.50 10.65 -26.52
C THR A 95 4.72 10.84 -25.03
N LEU A 96 3.71 11.33 -24.31
CA LEU A 96 3.78 11.43 -22.87
C LEU A 96 3.91 10.03 -22.23
N PRO A 97 4.78 9.88 -21.22
CA PRO A 97 4.91 8.62 -20.52
C PRO A 97 3.57 8.20 -19.91
N SER A 98 3.29 6.91 -19.93
CA SER A 98 2.12 6.35 -19.22
C SER A 98 2.21 6.71 -17.73
N ARG A 99 1.08 6.71 -17.03
CA ARG A 99 1.08 6.85 -15.58
C ARG A 99 2.12 5.89 -14.98
N PRO A 100 3.04 6.38 -14.12
CA PRO A 100 4.05 5.53 -13.53
C PRO A 100 3.35 4.35 -12.85
N LYS A 101 3.76 3.13 -13.18
CA LYS A 101 3.31 1.95 -12.45
C LYS A 101 3.79 2.13 -11.02
N MET A 102 2.88 2.09 -10.05
CA MET A 102 3.24 2.09 -8.65
C MET A 102 4.16 0.88 -8.41
N LYS A 103 5.40 1.14 -8.04
CA LYS A 103 6.30 0.08 -7.59
C LYS A 103 5.89 -0.26 -6.17
N GLY A 104 5.58 -1.52 -5.92
CA GLY A 104 5.40 -2.02 -4.56
C GLY A 104 6.71 -1.89 -3.77
N SER A 105 6.59 -1.78 -2.45
CA SER A 105 7.70 -1.84 -1.50
C SER A 105 7.32 -2.79 -0.36
N LEU A 106 8.31 -3.27 0.36
CA LEU A 106 8.04 -4.01 1.59
C LEU A 106 7.53 -3.06 2.67
N HIS A 107 6.71 -3.60 3.57
CA HIS A 107 6.26 -2.87 4.74
C HIS A 107 7.47 -2.43 5.60
N PRO A 108 7.52 -1.20 6.16
CA PRO A 108 8.69 -0.70 6.90
C PRO A 108 9.12 -1.59 8.06
N VAL A 109 8.17 -2.24 8.76
CA VAL A 109 8.50 -3.23 9.81
C VAL A 109 9.19 -4.46 9.22
N MET A 110 8.75 -4.95 8.05
CA MET A 110 9.41 -6.09 7.39
C MET A 110 10.82 -5.73 6.91
N ASN A 111 11.00 -4.53 6.34
CA ASN A 111 12.34 -4.03 5.99
C ASN A 111 13.26 -3.98 7.23
N THR A 112 12.72 -3.57 8.38
CA THR A 112 13.47 -3.53 9.64
C THR A 112 13.85 -4.94 10.09
N ILE A 113 12.95 -5.93 10.00
CA ILE A 113 13.25 -7.33 10.34
C ILE A 113 14.35 -7.88 9.44
N ASP A 114 14.27 -7.64 8.12
CA ASP A 114 15.28 -8.09 7.17
C ASP A 114 16.66 -7.47 7.45
N GLU A 115 16.69 -6.18 7.80
CA GLU A 115 17.93 -5.50 8.17
C GLU A 115 18.51 -6.03 9.48
N ILE A 116 17.69 -6.21 10.52
CA ILE A 116 18.09 -6.83 11.79
C ILE A 116 18.68 -8.22 11.53
N SER A 117 17.97 -9.04 10.77
CA SER A 117 18.41 -10.40 10.41
C SER A 117 19.74 -10.38 9.65
N THR A 118 19.92 -9.45 8.71
CA THR A 118 21.17 -9.28 7.96
C THR A 118 22.33 -8.91 8.86
N ILE A 119 22.14 -7.97 9.80
CA ILE A 119 23.18 -7.55 10.74
C ILE A 119 23.59 -8.73 11.64
N PHE A 120 22.63 -9.43 12.24
CA PHE A 120 22.92 -10.56 13.13
C PHE A 120 23.53 -11.74 12.37
N HIS A 121 23.06 -12.05 11.16
CA HIS A 121 23.68 -13.07 10.33
C HIS A 121 25.14 -12.74 9.99
N GLY A 122 25.45 -11.45 9.77
CA GLY A 122 26.81 -10.96 9.52
C GLY A 122 27.78 -11.17 10.69
N ILE A 123 27.28 -11.34 11.92
CA ILE A 123 28.08 -11.65 13.12
C ILE A 123 27.90 -13.09 13.62
N GLY A 124 27.33 -13.96 12.78
CA GLY A 124 27.28 -15.40 13.00
C GLY A 124 26.04 -15.93 13.73
N PHE A 125 24.95 -15.16 13.80
CA PHE A 125 23.68 -15.66 14.32
C PHE A 125 22.89 -16.36 13.23
N ASP A 126 22.27 -17.49 13.55
CA ASP A 126 21.24 -18.10 12.72
C ASP A 126 19.87 -17.48 13.00
N VAL A 127 18.98 -17.51 12.03
CA VAL A 127 17.59 -17.05 12.19
C VAL A 127 16.72 -18.26 12.43
N ALA A 128 16.09 -18.32 13.62
CA ALA A 128 15.19 -19.38 14.01
C ALA A 128 13.73 -18.91 13.92
N ASP A 129 12.84 -19.81 13.51
CA ASP A 129 11.39 -19.57 13.41
C ASP A 129 10.63 -20.63 14.23
N GLY A 130 9.37 -20.32 14.57
CA GLY A 130 8.50 -21.21 15.30
C GLY A 130 7.02 -20.78 15.28
N PRO A 131 6.13 -21.61 15.81
CA PRO A 131 4.69 -21.37 15.76
C PRO A 131 4.27 -20.11 16.53
N GLU A 132 3.21 -19.46 16.05
CA GLU A 132 2.56 -18.33 16.76
C GLU A 132 1.53 -18.80 17.80
N ILE A 133 0.97 -19.98 17.60
CA ILE A 133 0.09 -20.64 18.57
C ILE A 133 0.95 -21.63 19.37
N GLU A 134 1.10 -21.36 20.65
CA GLU A 134 1.98 -22.11 21.54
C GLU A 134 1.23 -22.77 22.66
N ASP A 135 1.80 -23.87 23.17
CA ASP A 135 1.32 -24.48 24.40
C ASP A 135 1.84 -23.73 25.64
N ASP A 136 1.24 -24.06 26.78
CA ASP A 136 1.60 -23.48 28.08
C ASP A 136 3.06 -23.77 28.47
N PHE A 137 3.54 -24.96 28.13
CA PHE A 137 4.91 -25.34 28.49
C PHE A 137 5.95 -24.41 27.82
N HIS A 138 5.89 -24.25 26.50
CA HIS A 138 6.87 -23.46 25.79
C HIS A 138 6.72 -21.95 26.04
N ASN A 139 5.47 -21.46 26.17
CA ASN A 139 5.24 -20.02 26.37
C ASN A 139 5.48 -19.54 27.80
N PHE A 140 5.40 -20.42 28.79
CA PHE A 140 5.48 -20.05 30.21
C PHE A 140 6.34 -21.00 31.06
N THR A 141 6.00 -22.26 31.16
CA THR A 141 6.62 -23.16 32.16
C THR A 141 8.10 -23.36 31.92
N ALA A 142 8.52 -23.63 30.68
CA ALA A 142 9.93 -23.78 30.29
C ALA A 142 10.74 -22.49 30.49
N LEU A 143 10.07 -21.34 30.47
CA LEU A 143 10.65 -20.02 30.73
C LEU A 143 10.60 -19.60 32.21
N ASN A 144 10.46 -20.57 33.12
CA ASN A 144 10.43 -20.33 34.56
C ASN A 144 9.32 -19.34 35.00
N ILE A 145 8.21 -19.28 34.27
CA ILE A 145 7.03 -18.47 34.59
C ILE A 145 6.04 -19.37 35.36
N PRO A 146 5.86 -19.19 36.68
CA PRO A 146 4.97 -20.05 37.49
C PRO A 146 3.49 -19.83 37.16
N GLU A 147 2.64 -20.82 37.51
CA GLU A 147 1.19 -20.76 37.27
C GLU A 147 0.51 -19.51 37.84
N SER A 148 1.00 -19.04 39.01
CA SER A 148 0.47 -17.85 39.68
C SER A 148 0.97 -16.53 39.13
N HIS A 149 1.82 -16.54 38.11
CA HIS A 149 2.39 -15.30 37.56
C HIS A 149 1.34 -14.47 36.82
N PRO A 150 1.27 -13.14 37.05
CA PRO A 150 0.25 -12.28 36.43
C PRO A 150 0.23 -12.34 34.89
N ALA A 151 1.37 -12.53 34.23
CA ALA A 151 1.46 -12.63 32.76
C ALA A 151 0.62 -13.80 32.18
N ARG A 152 0.23 -14.79 32.97
CA ARG A 152 -0.68 -15.86 32.55
C ARG A 152 -2.16 -15.46 32.65
N ALA A 153 -2.46 -14.26 33.13
CA ALA A 153 -3.85 -13.85 33.30
C ALA A 153 -4.49 -13.56 31.92
N MET A 154 -5.79 -13.85 31.79
CA MET A 154 -6.55 -13.68 30.54
C MET A 154 -6.62 -12.22 30.07
N HIS A 155 -6.35 -11.25 30.92
CA HIS A 155 -6.30 -9.84 30.57
C HIS A 155 -4.97 -9.42 29.94
N ASP A 156 -3.94 -10.25 29.98
CA ASP A 156 -2.63 -9.98 29.37
C ASP A 156 -2.31 -10.93 28.21
N THR A 157 -2.94 -12.12 28.15
CA THR A 157 -2.65 -13.18 27.19
C THR A 157 -3.90 -13.60 26.43
N PHE A 158 -3.80 -13.74 25.09
CA PHE A 158 -4.85 -14.29 24.25
C PHE A 158 -4.81 -15.82 24.27
N TYR A 159 -5.81 -16.44 24.88
CA TYR A 159 -6.00 -17.89 24.90
C TYR A 159 -6.80 -18.35 23.68
N VAL A 160 -6.26 -19.28 22.91
CA VAL A 160 -6.98 -19.97 21.82
C VAL A 160 -7.94 -20.99 22.42
N ASN A 161 -7.48 -21.73 23.42
CA ASN A 161 -8.26 -22.64 24.23
C ASN A 161 -7.58 -22.85 25.61
N LYS A 162 -7.91 -23.92 26.34
CA LYS A 162 -7.32 -24.18 27.66
C LYS A 162 -5.83 -24.56 27.61
N GLU A 163 -5.34 -25.03 26.47
CA GLU A 163 -4.00 -25.62 26.33
C GLU A 163 -3.08 -24.71 25.48
N TYR A 164 -3.67 -23.86 24.62
CA TYR A 164 -2.93 -23.05 23.63
C TYR A 164 -3.22 -21.56 23.76
N VAL A 165 -2.16 -20.78 23.57
CA VAL A 165 -2.18 -19.32 23.59
C VAL A 165 -1.59 -18.76 22.29
N LEU A 166 -1.90 -17.50 21.94
CA LEU A 166 -1.06 -16.74 21.05
C LEU A 166 0.20 -16.32 21.80
N ARG A 167 1.38 -16.64 21.27
CA ARG A 167 2.66 -16.39 21.97
C ARG A 167 2.82 -14.92 22.36
N THR A 168 3.23 -14.68 23.60
CA THR A 168 3.37 -13.33 24.18
C THR A 168 4.75 -12.73 23.95
N HIS A 169 5.70 -13.52 23.51
CA HIS A 169 7.08 -13.20 23.14
C HIS A 169 7.61 -14.28 22.19
N THR A 170 8.80 -14.06 21.62
CA THR A 170 9.41 -15.05 20.72
C THR A 170 10.32 -16.06 21.45
N SER A 171 10.41 -15.99 22.77
CA SER A 171 11.20 -16.93 23.62
C SER A 171 10.81 -18.41 23.45
N PRO A 172 9.55 -18.79 23.15
CA PRO A 172 9.22 -20.19 22.84
C PRO A 172 10.05 -20.78 21.70
N VAL A 173 10.42 -19.96 20.72
CA VAL A 173 11.30 -20.40 19.62
C VAL A 173 12.67 -20.79 20.15
N GLN A 174 13.19 -20.07 21.15
CA GLN A 174 14.47 -20.39 21.79
C GLN A 174 14.39 -21.74 22.51
N ILE A 175 13.30 -22.01 23.25
CA ILE A 175 13.06 -23.30 23.92
C ILE A 175 13.05 -24.43 22.89
N ARG A 176 12.23 -24.30 21.82
CA ARG A 176 12.13 -25.31 20.75
C ARG A 176 13.46 -25.54 20.03
N TYR A 177 14.24 -24.47 19.85
CA TYR A 177 15.56 -24.58 19.23
C TYR A 177 16.54 -25.35 20.12
N MET A 178 16.55 -25.05 21.43
CA MET A 178 17.39 -25.74 22.44
C MET A 178 17.01 -27.23 22.60
N GLU A 179 15.74 -27.59 22.48
CA GLU A 179 15.28 -28.99 22.53
C GLU A 179 15.84 -29.84 21.37
N ASN A 180 16.11 -29.21 20.23
CA ASN A 180 16.49 -29.92 18.99
C ASN A 180 17.94 -29.70 18.58
N ASN A 181 18.68 -28.86 19.29
CA ASN A 181 20.06 -28.51 18.95
C ASN A 181 20.97 -28.54 20.18
N THR A 182 22.22 -28.93 19.98
CA THR A 182 23.24 -28.95 21.03
C THR A 182 24.09 -27.68 20.98
N PRO A 183 24.52 -27.13 22.15
CA PRO A 183 25.48 -26.02 22.17
C PRO A 183 26.79 -26.34 21.45
N PRO A 184 27.50 -25.33 20.87
CA PRO A 184 27.18 -23.89 21.00
C PRO A 184 26.01 -23.44 20.13
N ILE A 185 25.15 -22.52 20.63
CA ILE A 185 24.01 -21.97 19.93
C ILE A 185 24.11 -20.45 19.88
N GLN A 186 23.80 -19.87 18.74
CA GLN A 186 23.76 -18.43 18.54
C GLN A 186 22.66 -18.12 17.53
N ILE A 187 21.50 -17.68 18.02
CA ILE A 187 20.31 -17.46 17.19
C ILE A 187 19.64 -16.12 17.49
N ILE A 188 18.91 -15.63 16.50
CA ILE A 188 17.82 -14.66 16.70
C ILE A 188 16.49 -15.30 16.29
N SER A 189 15.42 -14.87 16.94
CA SER A 189 14.04 -15.28 16.62
C SER A 189 13.15 -14.06 16.40
N PRO A 190 13.10 -13.51 15.17
CA PRO A 190 12.14 -12.47 14.82
C PRO A 190 10.76 -13.06 14.61
N GLY A 191 9.70 -12.35 15.04
CA GLY A 191 8.35 -12.82 14.77
C GLY A 191 7.24 -11.99 15.43
N ARG A 192 6.01 -12.30 15.04
CA ARG A 192 4.82 -11.70 15.63
C ARG A 192 4.58 -12.23 17.03
N VAL A 193 4.14 -11.35 17.91
CA VAL A 193 3.75 -11.65 19.28
C VAL A 193 2.46 -10.93 19.63
N TYR A 194 1.77 -11.37 20.68
CA TYR A 194 0.41 -10.95 20.96
C TYR A 194 0.24 -10.67 22.46
N ARG A 195 -0.31 -9.49 22.78
CA ARG A 195 -0.63 -9.08 24.16
C ARG A 195 -1.95 -8.33 24.17
N VAL A 196 -2.72 -8.50 25.23
CA VAL A 196 -3.99 -7.78 25.39
C VAL A 196 -3.69 -6.35 25.85
N ASP A 197 -3.23 -5.53 24.91
CA ASP A 197 -2.90 -4.12 25.13
C ASP A 197 -3.12 -3.33 23.84
N SER A 198 -3.64 -2.10 23.94
CA SER A 198 -3.95 -1.27 22.77
C SER A 198 -4.03 0.20 23.13
N ASP A 199 -2.99 0.96 22.77
CA ASP A 199 -2.96 2.42 22.88
C ASP A 199 -2.12 3.05 21.73
N ALA A 200 -1.68 4.30 21.87
CA ALA A 200 -0.85 4.97 20.87
C ALA A 200 0.55 4.36 20.71
N THR A 201 1.02 3.61 21.72
CA THR A 201 2.35 3.01 21.81
C THR A 201 2.33 1.49 21.87
N HIS A 202 1.15 0.89 22.00
CA HIS A 202 0.93 -0.56 22.09
C HIS A 202 -0.11 -1.02 21.07
N SER A 203 0.13 -2.20 20.49
CA SER A 203 -0.78 -2.89 19.59
C SER A 203 -0.98 -4.32 20.08
N PRO A 204 -2.20 -4.88 19.96
CA PRO A 204 -2.46 -6.27 20.33
C PRO A 204 -1.57 -7.28 19.61
N MET A 205 -1.11 -6.96 18.42
CA MET A 205 -0.11 -7.69 17.67
C MET A 205 1.03 -6.73 17.34
N PHE A 206 2.26 -7.14 17.60
CA PHE A 206 3.47 -6.43 17.24
C PHE A 206 4.59 -7.43 16.94
N HIS A 207 5.75 -6.95 16.49
CA HIS A 207 6.88 -7.80 16.20
C HIS A 207 7.98 -7.64 17.25
N GLN A 208 8.60 -8.75 17.59
CA GLN A 208 9.73 -8.81 18.50
C GLN A 208 10.87 -9.55 17.83
N VAL A 209 12.10 -9.20 18.15
CA VAL A 209 13.28 -10.00 17.86
C VAL A 209 13.97 -10.32 19.18
N GLU A 210 14.17 -11.59 19.44
CA GLU A 210 14.94 -12.04 20.59
C GLU A 210 16.21 -12.75 20.13
N GLY A 211 17.29 -12.57 20.88
CA GLY A 211 18.54 -13.26 20.64
C GLY A 211 18.91 -14.15 21.80
N LEU A 212 19.52 -15.30 21.49
CA LEU A 212 20.03 -16.29 22.45
C LEU A 212 21.44 -16.68 22.05
N VAL A 213 22.34 -16.69 23.03
CA VAL A 213 23.69 -17.23 22.88
C VAL A 213 24.00 -18.21 24.00
N ILE A 214 24.42 -19.41 23.64
CA ILE A 214 24.82 -20.49 24.54
C ILE A 214 26.26 -20.89 24.21
N ASN A 215 27.15 -20.75 25.17
CA ASN A 215 28.54 -21.21 25.05
C ASN A 215 29.15 -21.42 26.44
N GLU A 216 30.29 -22.09 26.53
CA GLU A 216 31.01 -22.33 27.80
C GLU A 216 31.51 -21.05 28.49
N ASN A 217 31.84 -20.00 27.72
CA ASN A 217 32.53 -18.81 28.21
C ASN A 217 31.86 -17.48 27.85
N VAL A 218 30.51 -17.41 27.81
CA VAL A 218 29.79 -16.15 27.62
C VAL A 218 29.41 -15.53 28.95
N ASN A 219 29.29 -14.19 28.96
CA ASN A 219 28.97 -13.44 30.16
C ASN A 219 28.19 -12.16 29.84
N PHE A 220 27.84 -11.41 30.89
CA PHE A 220 27.06 -10.18 30.77
C PHE A 220 27.77 -9.06 29.97
N ALA A 221 29.13 -9.06 29.94
CA ALA A 221 29.88 -8.11 29.11
C ALA A 221 29.76 -8.46 27.61
N ASN A 222 29.75 -9.77 27.26
CA ASN A 222 29.52 -10.21 25.89
C ASN A 222 28.11 -9.81 25.41
N LEU A 223 27.08 -9.99 26.25
CA LEU A 223 25.73 -9.51 25.97
C LEU A 223 25.72 -8.02 25.67
N LYS A 224 26.37 -7.20 26.50
CA LYS A 224 26.48 -5.77 26.29
C LYS A 224 27.14 -5.43 24.95
N GLY A 225 28.24 -6.08 24.63
CA GLY A 225 28.99 -5.90 23.39
C GLY A 225 28.14 -6.21 22.15
N VAL A 226 27.44 -7.34 22.14
CA VAL A 226 26.55 -7.76 21.04
C VAL A 226 25.45 -6.74 20.81
N VAL A 227 24.71 -6.36 21.85
CA VAL A 227 23.59 -5.41 21.74
C VAL A 227 24.07 -4.02 21.30
N GLN A 228 25.17 -3.53 21.87
CA GLN A 228 25.73 -2.23 21.49
C GLN A 228 26.19 -2.21 20.03
N SER A 229 26.94 -3.22 19.59
CA SER A 229 27.40 -3.33 18.21
C SER A 229 26.25 -3.43 17.21
N PHE A 230 25.20 -4.18 17.56
CA PHE A 230 23.99 -4.26 16.79
C PHE A 230 23.34 -2.87 16.61
N LEU A 231 23.11 -2.15 17.71
CA LEU A 231 22.44 -0.85 17.67
C LEU A 231 23.27 0.21 16.92
N GLN A 232 24.58 0.23 17.10
CA GLN A 232 25.48 1.10 16.35
C GLN A 232 25.41 0.84 14.85
N SER A 233 25.38 -0.44 14.45
CA SER A 233 25.25 -0.84 13.04
C SER A 233 23.87 -0.48 12.48
N PHE A 234 22.82 -0.73 13.22
CA PHE A 234 21.42 -0.50 12.80
C PHE A 234 21.10 0.98 12.62
N PHE A 235 21.51 1.84 13.55
CA PHE A 235 21.33 3.29 13.50
C PHE A 235 22.45 4.01 12.73
N LYS A 236 23.53 3.30 12.35
CA LYS A 236 24.72 3.86 11.69
C LYS A 236 25.35 5.01 12.49
N ASP A 237 25.39 4.83 13.80
CA ASP A 237 25.96 5.80 14.74
C ASP A 237 26.95 5.09 15.69
N GLU A 238 28.25 5.30 15.47
CA GLU A 238 29.34 4.72 16.27
C GLU A 238 29.41 5.32 17.69
N ASN A 239 28.81 6.49 17.92
CA ASN A 239 28.78 7.14 19.23
C ASN A 239 27.61 6.67 20.10
N LEU A 240 26.69 5.90 19.54
CA LEU A 240 25.57 5.33 20.29
C LEU A 240 26.09 4.45 21.41
N THR A 241 25.61 4.73 22.63
CA THR A 241 25.96 3.96 23.82
C THR A 241 24.72 3.35 24.45
N ILE A 242 24.95 2.26 25.18
CA ILE A 242 23.89 1.62 25.97
C ILE A 242 24.26 1.56 27.45
N ARG A 243 23.24 1.60 28.30
CA ARG A 243 23.34 1.27 29.71
C ARG A 243 22.35 0.20 30.06
N PHE A 244 22.66 -0.58 31.09
CA PHE A 244 21.76 -1.55 31.68
C PHE A 244 21.20 -1.01 32.99
N ARG A 245 19.88 -1.11 33.15
CA ARG A 245 19.20 -0.85 34.43
C ARG A 245 18.77 -2.19 35.02
N PRO A 246 19.04 -2.48 36.30
CA PRO A 246 18.52 -3.70 36.95
C PRO A 246 17.02 -3.81 36.79
N SER A 247 16.57 -5.01 36.41
CA SER A 247 15.16 -5.36 36.27
C SER A 247 14.92 -6.80 36.73
N TYR A 248 13.70 -7.27 36.58
CA TYR A 248 13.36 -8.65 36.90
C TYR A 248 12.55 -9.30 35.81
N PHE A 249 13.05 -10.42 35.29
CA PHE A 249 12.31 -11.32 34.41
C PHE A 249 12.45 -12.74 34.94
N PRO A 250 11.36 -13.56 34.97
CA PRO A 250 11.41 -14.92 35.53
C PRO A 250 12.43 -15.84 34.89
N PHE A 251 12.76 -15.60 33.61
CA PHE A 251 13.63 -16.43 32.77
C PHE A 251 15.10 -15.97 32.73
N THR A 252 15.45 -14.89 33.45
CA THR A 252 16.84 -14.39 33.50
C THR A 252 17.26 -13.99 34.91
N GLU A 253 18.56 -14.22 35.27
CA GLU A 253 19.20 -13.81 36.50
C GLU A 253 20.72 -13.68 36.30
N PRO A 254 21.31 -12.45 36.33
CA PRO A 254 20.62 -11.14 36.48
C PRO A 254 19.84 -10.72 35.25
N SER A 255 18.81 -9.91 35.51
CA SER A 255 17.97 -9.30 34.48
C SER A 255 18.27 -7.81 34.37
N ALA A 256 18.17 -7.25 33.18
CA ALA A 256 18.32 -5.82 32.96
C ALA A 256 17.40 -5.32 31.82
N GLU A 257 16.97 -4.09 31.96
CA GLU A 257 16.43 -3.31 30.85
C GLU A 257 17.57 -2.63 30.10
N ILE A 258 17.41 -2.53 28.78
CA ILE A 258 18.39 -1.92 27.86
C ILE A 258 17.92 -0.52 27.56
N ASP A 259 18.67 0.48 28.02
CA ASP A 259 18.46 1.87 27.63
C ASP A 259 19.56 2.26 26.60
N MET A 260 19.13 2.89 25.51
CA MET A 260 19.98 3.44 24.46
C MET A 260 20.08 4.96 24.61
N SER A 261 21.26 5.54 24.39
CA SER A 261 21.39 6.99 24.27
C SER A 261 20.58 7.50 23.07
N TRP A 262 19.70 8.47 23.31
CA TRP A 262 18.85 9.02 22.25
C TRP A 262 18.56 10.49 22.51
N ASN A 263 18.91 11.34 21.54
CA ASN A 263 18.92 12.81 21.74
C ASN A 263 19.73 13.15 22.99
N ASP A 264 19.20 13.99 23.89
CA ASP A 264 19.85 14.39 25.12
C ASP A 264 19.53 13.49 26.34
N GLY A 265 19.05 12.26 26.10
CA GLY A 265 18.57 11.38 27.17
C GLY A 265 18.80 9.89 26.93
N TRP A 266 18.00 9.09 27.62
CA TRP A 266 18.00 7.65 27.55
C TRP A 266 16.63 7.12 27.19
N LEU A 267 16.61 6.15 26.29
CA LEU A 267 15.37 5.52 25.83
C LEU A 267 15.46 4.01 26.03
N GLU A 268 14.51 3.46 26.75
CA GLU A 268 14.35 2.02 26.90
C GLU A 268 13.95 1.40 25.57
N ILE A 269 14.65 0.34 25.16
CA ILE A 269 14.44 -0.35 23.88
C ILE A 269 14.16 -1.85 24.03
N GLY A 270 14.39 -2.43 25.19
CA GLY A 270 14.13 -3.84 25.44
C GLY A 270 14.69 -4.36 26.75
N GLY A 271 14.61 -5.67 26.92
CA GLY A 271 15.10 -6.39 28.09
C GLY A 271 16.17 -7.41 27.73
N CYS A 272 17.03 -7.74 28.72
CA CYS A 272 18.07 -8.76 28.54
C CYS A 272 18.49 -9.39 29.87
N GLY A 273 19.29 -10.43 29.82
CA GLY A 273 19.86 -11.03 31.02
C GLY A 273 20.63 -12.32 30.75
N MET A 274 21.26 -12.84 31.81
CA MET A 274 21.76 -14.23 31.80
C MET A 274 20.56 -15.16 32.02
N VAL A 275 20.43 -16.18 31.20
CA VAL A 275 19.29 -17.08 31.25
C VAL A 275 19.30 -17.89 32.56
N HIS A 276 18.16 -17.94 33.21
CA HIS A 276 18.03 -18.62 34.52
C HIS A 276 18.30 -20.14 34.39
N PRO A 277 19.07 -20.77 35.32
CA PRO A 277 19.41 -22.19 35.23
C PRO A 277 18.22 -23.13 35.09
N ASN A 278 17.05 -22.78 35.63
CA ASN A 278 15.83 -23.60 35.51
C ASN A 278 15.39 -23.73 34.04
N VAL A 279 15.57 -22.69 33.22
CA VAL A 279 15.23 -22.73 31.77
C VAL A 279 16.09 -23.81 31.11
N LEU A 280 17.40 -23.83 31.35
CA LEU A 280 18.32 -24.82 30.80
C LEU A 280 17.98 -26.26 31.21
N LYS A 281 17.56 -26.43 32.47
CA LYS A 281 17.13 -27.76 32.99
C LYS A 281 15.92 -28.28 32.22
N HIS A 282 14.98 -27.42 31.85
CA HIS A 282 13.77 -27.84 31.12
C HIS A 282 14.09 -28.37 29.72
N VAL A 283 15.22 -27.93 29.11
CA VAL A 283 15.66 -28.36 27.80
C VAL A 283 16.87 -29.29 27.83
N ASN A 284 17.19 -29.87 29.00
CA ASN A 284 18.29 -30.81 29.23
C ASN A 284 19.68 -30.28 28.88
N ILE A 285 19.92 -28.99 29.05
CA ILE A 285 21.24 -28.35 28.91
C ILE A 285 21.83 -28.17 30.31
N ASP A 286 23.08 -28.58 30.51
CA ASP A 286 23.77 -28.49 31.79
C ASP A 286 24.16 -27.04 32.12
N PRO A 287 23.55 -26.39 33.14
CA PRO A 287 23.86 -25.02 33.52
C PRO A 287 25.22 -24.83 34.19
N GLU A 288 25.89 -25.90 34.61
CA GLU A 288 27.25 -25.82 35.13
C GLU A 288 28.30 -25.80 34.03
N MET A 289 27.98 -26.38 32.86
CA MET A 289 28.85 -26.41 31.68
C MET A 289 28.67 -25.18 30.80
N TYR A 290 27.44 -24.72 30.60
CA TYR A 290 27.11 -23.68 29.65
C TYR A 290 26.60 -22.40 30.32
N GLN A 291 27.10 -21.28 29.84
CA GLN A 291 26.58 -19.96 30.18
C GLN A 291 25.69 -19.47 29.03
N VAL A 292 24.61 -18.76 29.37
CA VAL A 292 23.62 -18.35 28.38
C VAL A 292 23.17 -16.92 28.64
N PHE A 293 23.14 -16.11 27.59
CA PHE A 293 22.46 -14.82 27.67
C PHE A 293 21.40 -14.70 26.59
N ALA A 294 20.38 -13.89 26.90
CA ALA A 294 19.32 -13.55 25.97
C ALA A 294 18.97 -12.06 26.04
N PHE A 295 18.41 -11.56 24.94
CA PHE A 295 17.88 -10.20 24.85
C PHE A 295 16.62 -10.18 23.96
N GLY A 296 15.74 -9.21 24.18
CA GLY A 296 14.52 -8.99 23.40
C GLY A 296 14.31 -7.52 23.08
N LEU A 297 13.98 -7.23 21.82
CA LEU A 297 13.77 -5.88 21.30
C LEU A 297 12.46 -5.82 20.52
N GLY A 298 11.69 -4.73 20.68
CA GLY A 298 10.49 -4.47 19.88
C GLY A 298 10.84 -3.90 18.51
N VAL A 299 10.44 -4.57 17.44
CA VAL A 299 10.79 -4.18 16.06
C VAL A 299 10.13 -2.88 15.67
N GLU A 300 8.84 -2.68 15.99
CA GLU A 300 8.14 -1.43 15.71
C GLU A 300 8.81 -0.24 16.37
N ARG A 301 9.30 -0.41 17.61
CA ARG A 301 10.01 0.67 18.31
C ARG A 301 11.29 1.06 17.60
N LEU A 302 12.09 0.10 17.16
CA LEU A 302 13.28 0.34 16.35
C LEU A 302 12.93 1.00 15.01
N THR A 303 11.85 0.55 14.37
CA THR A 303 11.34 1.12 13.10
C THR A 303 10.89 2.57 13.30
N MET A 304 10.13 2.85 14.35
CA MET A 304 9.69 4.22 14.70
C MET A 304 10.88 5.17 14.88
N LEU A 305 11.88 4.74 15.63
CA LEU A 305 13.10 5.53 15.87
C LEU A 305 13.88 5.80 14.60
N LYS A 306 14.05 4.76 13.77
CA LYS A 306 14.80 4.85 12.52
C LYS A 306 14.17 5.81 11.52
N TYR A 307 12.86 5.82 11.39
CA TYR A 307 12.12 6.63 10.42
C TYR A 307 11.49 7.89 11.00
N GLY A 308 11.68 8.17 12.29
CA GLY A 308 11.10 9.34 12.96
C GLY A 308 9.58 9.30 13.09
N ILE A 309 9.00 8.11 13.20
CA ILE A 309 7.56 7.90 13.33
C ILE A 309 7.18 7.95 14.81
N ASN A 310 6.17 8.71 15.16
CA ASN A 310 5.77 8.95 16.56
C ASN A 310 4.47 8.26 16.95
N ASP A 311 3.81 7.53 16.04
CA ASP A 311 2.56 6.80 16.28
C ASP A 311 2.63 5.42 15.64
N LEU A 312 2.64 4.38 16.48
CA LEU A 312 2.73 2.98 16.08
C LEU A 312 1.55 2.53 15.20
N ARG A 313 0.38 3.14 15.37
CA ARG A 313 -0.84 2.79 14.61
C ARG A 313 -0.70 3.00 13.11
N HIS A 314 0.22 3.86 12.66
CA HIS A 314 0.50 4.06 11.23
C HIS A 314 0.96 2.79 10.53
N PHE A 315 1.64 1.88 11.23
CA PHE A 315 2.07 0.60 10.66
C PHE A 315 0.90 -0.35 10.38
N PHE A 316 -0.23 -0.20 11.08
CA PHE A 316 -1.36 -1.13 11.01
C PHE A 316 -2.61 -0.55 10.32
N ASN A 317 -2.64 0.76 10.05
CA ASN A 317 -3.79 1.40 9.39
C ASN A 317 -3.84 1.18 7.87
N HIS A 318 -2.79 0.62 7.27
CA HIS A 318 -2.68 0.34 5.83
C HIS A 318 -2.93 1.55 4.91
N ASP A 319 -2.61 2.77 5.37
CA ASP A 319 -2.69 3.98 4.54
C ASP A 319 -1.60 3.94 3.47
N LEU A 320 -2.02 3.83 2.20
CA LEU A 320 -1.10 3.76 1.07
C LEU A 320 -0.18 4.99 0.98
N ARG A 321 -0.66 6.18 1.36
CA ARG A 321 0.15 7.42 1.37
C ARG A 321 1.29 7.34 2.37
N PHE A 322 1.09 6.63 3.48
CA PHE A 322 2.14 6.33 4.45
C PHE A 322 3.11 5.28 3.90
N LEU A 323 2.59 4.16 3.41
CA LEU A 323 3.42 3.04 2.94
C LEU A 323 4.27 3.40 1.70
N GLU A 324 3.77 4.28 0.83
CA GLU A 324 4.49 4.76 -0.35
C GLU A 324 5.78 5.55 -0.05
N GLN A 325 5.96 6.02 1.18
CA GLN A 325 7.16 6.76 1.60
C GLN A 325 8.38 5.85 1.82
N PHE A 326 8.21 4.53 1.88
CA PHE A 326 9.26 3.54 2.17
C PHE A 326 9.72 2.77 0.91
N LYS A 327 9.74 3.42 -0.25
CA LYS A 327 10.18 2.82 -1.54
C LYS A 327 11.69 2.80 -1.66
#